data_d47502e4d27f855010ea66d637356bdf
#
_entry.id   d47502e4d27f855010ea66d637356bdf
#
_cell.length_a   1.000
_cell.length_b   1.000
_cell.length_c   1.000
_cell.angle_alpha   90.00
_cell.angle_beta   90.00
_cell.angle_gamma   90.00
#
_symmetry.space_group_name_H-M   'P 1'
#
loop_
_entity.id
_entity.type
_entity.pdbx_description
1 polymer ?
#
loop_
_entity_poly.entity_id
_entity_poly.type
_entity_poly.pdbx_seq_one_letter_code
_entity_poly.pdbx_strand_id
1 'polypeptide(L)'
;MRAPDSEQLLIENLPDEPVGTALCTTRARGQLAGLIAARWPDSRVVCHTLDAYHAQETVAVQGSYGGRLETVCIPDFPLSPADSRNGESTGVVDSAGEGFDLAALPTTAGGESELTRELLREAHNRLRIGGRLLISVDNVSDSWTHDRMRELFPKVTVVTDENPTGGKPRGVVYGGTKDAPLRKQKEYDCEFAFRDRGTLLKAVSRPGVFSHRRIDPGGRSLIEAMAPADGDRVLDLGCGSGVVSLAAAARGEGITVHGVDSNPRAVECTLRGAALNDLSDRVTASLTADALPPAELRGTFDLAVGNPPYFSHQRIAGLFLAAADAALKPGGVVLMVTKQPSWFLESMGERFADVSSEEVRRYHVVRGRKR
;
A
#
# COMPACT_ATOMS: atom_id res chain seq x y z
N MET A 1 7.74 21.48 -5.40
CA MET A 1 6.30 21.21 -5.11
C MET A 1 6.12 21.30 -3.61
N ARG A 2 5.04 21.96 -3.12
CA ARG A 2 4.76 22.10 -1.67
C ARG A 2 4.34 20.74 -1.09
N ALA A 3 4.70 20.45 0.16
CA ALA A 3 4.22 19.28 0.89
C ALA A 3 2.69 19.35 1.06
N PRO A 4 1.99 18.19 1.10
CA PRO A 4 0.57 18.14 1.48
C PRO A 4 0.35 18.80 2.84
N ASP A 5 -0.85 19.34 3.08
CA ASP A 5 -1.14 20.11 4.29
C ASP A 5 -0.86 19.32 5.58
N SER A 6 -1.16 18.03 5.61
CA SER A 6 -0.84 17.18 6.77
C SER A 6 0.67 17.00 6.99
N GLU A 7 1.49 16.87 5.94
CA GLU A 7 2.96 16.85 6.10
C GLU A 7 3.48 18.22 6.55
N GLN A 8 2.94 19.30 5.97
CA GLN A 8 3.34 20.66 6.31
C GLN A 8 3.05 20.99 7.80
N LEU A 9 1.91 20.53 8.32
CA LEU A 9 1.56 20.66 9.74
C LEU A 9 2.59 19.95 10.65
N LEU A 10 3.04 18.76 10.30
CA LEU A 10 4.09 18.05 11.07
C LEU A 10 5.42 18.80 11.01
N ILE A 11 5.82 19.28 9.82
CA ILE A 11 7.06 20.03 9.62
C ILE A 11 7.11 21.26 10.55
N GLU A 12 6.01 22.01 10.63
CA GLU A 12 5.88 23.21 11.45
C GLU A 12 5.81 22.93 12.97
N ASN A 13 5.51 21.66 13.35
CA ASN A 13 5.35 21.22 14.73
C ASN A 13 6.40 20.19 15.17
N LEU A 14 7.49 20.05 14.42
CA LEU A 14 8.63 19.21 14.85
C LEU A 14 9.20 19.77 16.17
N PRO A 15 9.68 18.89 17.09
CA PRO A 15 10.28 19.32 18.35
C PRO A 15 11.51 20.19 18.11
N ASP A 16 11.85 21.05 19.09
CA ASP A 16 13.05 21.87 19.04
C ASP A 16 14.30 21.08 19.46
N GLU A 17 14.14 20.08 20.33
CA GLU A 17 15.21 19.23 20.78
C GLU A 17 15.77 18.34 19.66
N PRO A 18 17.08 18.09 19.65
CA PRO A 18 17.70 17.19 18.67
C PRO A 18 17.11 15.78 18.73
N VAL A 19 16.90 15.19 17.55
CA VAL A 19 16.40 13.83 17.34
C VAL A 19 17.51 12.99 16.72
N GLY A 20 17.89 11.90 17.37
CA GLY A 20 18.93 10.98 16.87
C GLY A 20 18.40 10.00 15.81
N THR A 21 17.15 9.51 16.02
CA THR A 21 16.51 8.55 15.14
C THR A 21 15.05 8.91 14.90
N ALA A 22 14.61 8.92 13.63
CA ALA A 22 13.24 9.24 13.27
C ALA A 22 12.64 8.21 12.29
N LEU A 23 11.40 7.82 12.57
CA LEU A 23 10.52 7.09 11.66
C LEU A 23 9.45 8.04 11.15
N CYS A 24 9.24 8.13 9.86
CA CYS A 24 8.11 8.87 9.32
C CYS A 24 7.47 8.15 8.15
N THR A 25 6.22 8.50 7.86
CA THR A 25 5.58 8.13 6.62
C THR A 25 5.48 9.34 5.70
N THR A 26 5.15 9.11 4.43
CA THR A 26 4.92 10.20 3.47
C THR A 26 3.58 10.01 2.76
N ARG A 27 2.97 11.13 2.37
CA ARG A 27 1.80 11.17 1.48
C ARG A 27 2.14 11.73 0.11
N ALA A 28 3.43 12.01 -0.13
CA ALA A 28 3.91 12.58 -1.38
C ALA A 28 5.32 12.07 -1.70
N ARG A 29 6.32 12.94 -1.58
CA ARG A 29 7.70 12.71 -2.05
C ARG A 29 8.73 12.72 -0.92
N GLY A 30 8.33 12.45 0.31
CA GLY A 30 9.22 12.42 1.46
C GLY A 30 9.72 13.79 1.93
N GLN A 31 8.97 14.87 1.70
CA GLN A 31 9.38 16.21 2.14
C GLN A 31 9.56 16.29 3.66
N LEU A 32 8.68 15.66 4.43
CA LEU A 32 8.82 15.55 5.89
C LEU A 32 10.14 14.85 6.27
N ALA A 33 10.44 13.72 5.65
CA ALA A 33 11.67 12.97 5.91
C ALA A 33 12.93 13.79 5.60
N GLY A 34 12.93 14.45 4.44
CA GLY A 34 14.02 15.34 4.04
C GLY A 34 14.23 16.50 5.00
N LEU A 35 13.14 17.12 5.49
CA LEU A 35 13.24 18.23 6.45
C LEU A 35 13.68 17.76 7.84
N ILE A 36 13.28 16.59 8.30
CA ILE A 36 13.80 15.99 9.54
C ILE A 36 15.32 15.79 9.41
N ALA A 37 15.79 15.18 8.33
CA ALA A 37 17.22 14.94 8.08
C ALA A 37 18.04 16.23 7.92
N ALA A 38 17.43 17.31 7.39
CA ALA A 38 18.05 18.61 7.29
C ALA A 38 18.12 19.36 8.63
N ARG A 39 17.06 19.29 9.44
CA ARG A 39 16.99 19.98 10.74
C ARG A 39 17.98 19.39 11.75
N TRP A 40 18.19 18.08 11.73
CA TRP A 40 19.11 17.37 12.63
C TRP A 40 20.17 16.60 11.81
N PRO A 41 21.32 17.22 11.51
CA PRO A 41 22.33 16.62 10.63
C PRO A 41 22.93 15.30 11.11
N ASP A 42 22.84 15.00 12.40
CA ASP A 42 23.34 13.74 13.00
C ASP A 42 22.24 12.66 13.08
N SER A 43 21.00 12.97 12.69
CA SER A 43 19.89 12.03 12.75
C SER A 43 19.96 10.95 11.68
N ARG A 44 19.45 9.77 12.02
CA ARG A 44 19.06 8.72 11.06
C ARG A 44 17.55 8.74 10.87
N VAL A 45 17.10 8.86 9.64
CA VAL A 45 15.68 8.99 9.28
C VAL A 45 15.27 7.82 8.40
N VAL A 46 14.22 7.13 8.79
CA VAL A 46 13.57 6.11 7.95
C VAL A 46 12.22 6.65 7.48
N CYS A 47 12.05 6.75 6.17
CA CYS A 47 10.79 7.09 5.53
C CYS A 47 10.11 5.82 5.04
N HIS A 48 9.05 5.41 5.72
CA HIS A 48 8.27 4.22 5.35
C HIS A 48 7.09 4.60 4.46
N THR A 49 6.83 3.78 3.46
CA THR A 49 5.64 3.90 2.61
C THR A 49 5.08 2.52 2.27
N LEU A 50 3.77 2.45 2.06
CA LEU A 50 3.06 1.28 1.55
C LEU A 50 2.77 1.39 0.04
N ASP A 51 3.56 2.20 -0.69
CA ASP A 51 3.39 2.40 -2.13
C ASP A 51 4.75 2.54 -2.82
N ALA A 52 5.05 1.63 -3.72
CA ALA A 52 6.32 1.57 -4.44
C ALA A 52 6.56 2.80 -5.33
N TYR A 53 5.51 3.42 -5.87
CA TYR A 53 5.64 4.67 -6.63
C TYR A 53 6.09 5.82 -5.73
N HIS A 54 5.47 5.97 -4.54
CA HIS A 54 5.89 6.97 -3.57
C HIS A 54 7.31 6.69 -3.04
N ALA A 55 7.69 5.42 -2.90
CA ALA A 55 9.07 5.06 -2.54
C ALA A 55 10.08 5.57 -3.58
N GLN A 56 9.83 5.35 -4.87
CA GLN A 56 10.71 5.84 -5.95
C GLN A 56 10.81 7.37 -5.97
N GLU A 57 9.69 8.08 -5.80
CA GLU A 57 9.67 9.55 -5.72
C GLU A 57 10.48 10.08 -4.52
N THR A 58 10.44 9.36 -3.39
CA THR A 58 11.16 9.72 -2.16
C THR A 58 12.66 9.42 -2.28
N VAL A 59 13.05 8.31 -2.90
CA VAL A 59 14.45 7.94 -3.15
C VAL A 59 15.17 9.03 -3.98
N ALA A 60 14.47 9.70 -4.89
CA ALA A 60 15.03 10.81 -5.64
C ALA A 60 15.50 11.99 -4.73
N VAL A 61 14.88 12.16 -3.56
CA VAL A 61 15.26 13.16 -2.54
C VAL A 61 16.36 12.63 -1.61
N GLN A 62 16.36 11.34 -1.35
CA GLN A 62 17.25 10.67 -0.38
C GLN A 62 18.74 10.88 -0.68
N GLY A 63 19.14 10.88 -1.95
CA GLY A 63 20.56 11.03 -2.36
C GLY A 63 21.23 12.30 -1.82
N SER A 64 20.47 13.34 -1.49
CA SER A 64 20.98 14.60 -0.94
C SER A 64 21.43 14.51 0.51
N TYR A 65 21.11 13.41 1.23
CA TYR A 65 21.33 13.27 2.68
C TYR A 65 22.39 12.23 3.06
N GLY A 66 23.18 11.73 2.11
CA GLY A 66 24.39 10.93 2.37
C GLY A 66 24.16 9.65 3.16
N GLY A 67 23.05 8.92 2.91
CA GLY A 67 22.70 7.66 3.58
C GLY A 67 22.11 7.81 4.99
N ARG A 68 21.88 9.04 5.46
CA ARG A 68 21.18 9.30 6.75
C ARG A 68 19.65 9.22 6.62
N LEU A 69 19.13 9.44 5.43
CA LEU A 69 17.74 9.23 5.08
C LEU A 69 17.61 7.96 4.25
N GLU A 70 16.83 7.02 4.72
CA GLU A 70 16.53 5.77 4.03
C GLU A 70 15.03 5.66 3.76
N THR A 71 14.65 5.26 2.55
CA THR A 71 13.26 5.03 2.16
C THR A 71 13.02 3.54 2.05
N VAL A 72 12.00 3.04 2.74
CA VAL A 72 11.62 1.63 2.75
C VAL A 72 10.16 1.46 2.31
N CYS A 73 9.93 0.45 1.47
CA CYS A 73 8.59 0.05 1.03
C CYS A 73 8.39 -1.43 1.40
N ILE A 74 8.05 -1.66 2.65
CA ILE A 74 7.88 -2.98 3.28
C ILE A 74 6.55 -3.03 4.03
N PRO A 75 6.00 -4.23 4.34
CA PRO A 75 4.67 -4.36 4.95
C PRO A 75 4.53 -3.67 6.32
N ASP A 76 5.57 -3.69 7.15
CA ASP A 76 5.58 -3.19 8.52
C ASP A 76 6.67 -2.16 8.74
N PHE A 77 6.56 -1.36 9.80
CA PHE A 77 7.64 -0.47 10.20
C PHE A 77 8.87 -1.28 10.65
N PRO A 78 10.10 -0.88 10.27
CA PRO A 78 11.31 -1.52 10.78
C PRO A 78 11.42 -1.36 12.29
N LEU A 79 12.06 -2.32 12.98
CA LEU A 79 12.25 -2.29 14.43
C LEU A 79 13.11 -1.11 14.88
N SER A 80 14.16 -0.85 14.11
CA SER A 80 15.12 0.22 14.36
C SER A 80 15.67 0.75 13.02
N PRO A 81 16.39 1.87 13.01
CA PRO A 81 17.07 2.35 11.80
C PRO A 81 18.11 1.37 11.24
N ALA A 82 18.61 0.43 12.04
CA ALA A 82 19.57 -0.59 11.58
C ALA A 82 18.87 -1.73 10.82
N ASP A 83 17.62 -2.05 11.18
CA ASP A 83 16.85 -3.17 10.64
C ASP A 83 16.19 -2.84 9.29
N SER A 84 16.15 -1.56 8.93
CA SER A 84 15.58 -1.11 7.66
C SER A 84 16.20 -1.79 6.42
N ARG A 85 17.44 -2.28 6.55
CA ARG A 85 18.20 -2.94 5.46
C ARG A 85 17.92 -4.43 5.32
N ASN A 86 17.40 -5.10 6.34
CA ASN A 86 17.29 -6.56 6.39
C ASN A 86 15.88 -7.11 6.15
N GLY A 87 14.85 -6.24 6.07
CA GLY A 87 13.46 -6.67 5.78
C GLY A 87 12.79 -7.50 6.87
N GLU A 88 13.46 -7.78 8.00
CA GLU A 88 12.88 -8.49 9.13
C GLU A 88 12.21 -7.49 10.09
N SER A 89 10.90 -7.57 10.22
CA SER A 89 10.10 -6.58 10.95
C SER A 89 9.19 -7.14 12.04
N THR A 90 9.45 -8.35 12.53
CA THR A 90 8.61 -8.94 13.59
C THR A 90 9.23 -8.75 14.97
N GLY A 91 8.61 -7.92 15.82
CA GLY A 91 9.01 -7.73 17.21
C GLY A 91 8.48 -6.44 17.82
N VAL A 92 8.54 -6.37 19.14
CA VAL A 92 8.27 -5.17 19.96
C VAL A 92 9.59 -4.71 20.56
N VAL A 93 9.87 -3.41 20.50
CA VAL A 93 11.06 -2.84 21.18
C VAL A 93 10.75 -2.72 22.65
N ASP A 94 11.35 -3.60 23.46
CA ASP A 94 11.13 -3.67 24.93
C ASP A 94 12.26 -3.04 25.76
N SER A 95 13.40 -2.71 25.13
CA SER A 95 14.59 -2.22 25.84
C SER A 95 14.73 -0.69 25.78
N ALA A 96 15.18 -0.10 26.88
CA ALA A 96 15.54 1.31 26.93
C ALA A 96 16.80 1.55 26.07
N GLY A 97 16.67 2.37 25.02
CA GLY A 97 17.77 2.70 24.09
C GLY A 97 17.63 2.10 22.70
N GLU A 98 16.82 1.07 22.51
CA GLU A 98 16.44 0.57 21.19
C GLU A 98 15.15 1.23 20.71
N GLY A 99 15.02 1.47 19.39
CA GLY A 99 13.86 2.09 18.76
C GLY A 99 14.07 3.56 18.38
N PHE A 100 13.00 4.17 17.92
CA PHE A 100 13.05 5.53 17.40
C PHE A 100 12.79 6.58 18.49
N ASP A 101 13.48 7.73 18.39
CA ASP A 101 13.22 8.91 19.22
C ASP A 101 11.93 9.61 18.81
N LEU A 102 11.66 9.64 17.50
CA LEU A 102 10.51 10.31 16.90
C LEU A 102 9.82 9.40 15.89
N ALA A 103 8.50 9.34 15.97
CA ALA A 103 7.64 8.85 14.89
C ALA A 103 6.74 9.99 14.40
N ALA A 104 6.65 10.23 13.08
CA ALA A 104 5.87 11.31 12.49
C ALA A 104 4.98 10.81 11.35
N LEU A 105 3.66 10.83 11.56
CA LEU A 105 2.65 10.22 10.70
C LEU A 105 1.70 11.27 10.12
N PRO A 106 1.88 11.74 8.86
CA PRO A 106 0.88 12.57 8.19
C PRO A 106 -0.30 11.71 7.74
N THR A 107 -1.53 12.09 8.12
CA THR A 107 -2.76 11.38 7.77
C THR A 107 -3.81 12.30 7.15
N THR A 108 -4.91 11.73 6.71
CA THR A 108 -6.05 12.46 6.15
C THR A 108 -7.36 11.99 6.79
N ALA A 109 -8.30 12.92 6.96
CA ALA A 109 -9.64 12.60 7.47
C ALA A 109 -10.41 11.60 6.58
N GLY A 110 -10.11 11.56 5.27
CA GLY A 110 -10.68 10.60 4.34
C GLY A 110 -9.93 9.26 4.25
N GLY A 111 -8.91 9.04 5.09
CA GLY A 111 -8.11 7.83 5.10
C GLY A 111 -8.81 6.60 5.68
N GLU A 112 -8.20 5.44 5.47
CA GLU A 112 -8.68 4.18 6.05
C GLU A 112 -8.42 4.18 7.56
N SER A 113 -9.50 4.16 8.35
CA SER A 113 -9.43 4.26 9.81
C SER A 113 -8.73 3.06 10.46
N GLU A 114 -8.85 1.86 9.88
CA GLU A 114 -8.21 0.65 10.40
C GLU A 114 -6.70 0.68 10.15
N LEU A 115 -6.27 1.14 8.98
CA LEU A 115 -4.86 1.38 8.68
C LEU A 115 -4.24 2.43 9.61
N THR A 116 -4.90 3.57 9.80
CA THR A 116 -4.41 4.62 10.70
C THR A 116 -4.26 4.09 12.14
N ARG A 117 -5.23 3.29 12.61
CA ARG A 117 -5.16 2.69 13.94
C ARG A 117 -4.02 1.69 14.09
N GLU A 118 -3.78 0.86 13.08
CA GLU A 118 -2.66 -0.08 13.07
C GLU A 118 -1.32 0.68 13.07
N LEU A 119 -1.13 1.63 12.14
CA LEU A 119 0.09 2.42 12.04
C LEU A 119 0.41 3.20 13.33
N LEU A 120 -0.61 3.75 14.02
CA LEU A 120 -0.43 4.40 15.32
C LEU A 120 0.13 3.43 16.37
N ARG A 121 -0.43 2.23 16.47
CA ARG A 121 0.03 1.22 17.43
C ARG A 121 1.41 0.69 17.07
N GLU A 122 1.63 0.46 15.80
CA GLU A 122 2.93 0.01 15.29
C GLU A 122 4.01 1.07 15.54
N ALA A 123 3.75 2.35 15.23
CA ALA A 123 4.66 3.44 15.54
C ALA A 123 4.96 3.55 17.06
N HIS A 124 3.92 3.41 17.90
CA HIS A 124 4.13 3.36 19.36
C HIS A 124 5.07 2.20 19.76
N ASN A 125 4.90 1.01 19.16
CA ASN A 125 5.76 -0.15 19.46
C ASN A 125 7.21 0.10 19.01
N ARG A 126 7.44 0.83 17.93
CA ARG A 126 8.78 1.16 17.40
C ARG A 126 9.49 2.29 18.14
N LEU A 127 8.78 3.11 18.91
CA LEU A 127 9.39 4.13 19.74
C LEU A 127 10.11 3.50 20.93
N ARG A 128 11.28 4.05 21.30
CA ARG A 128 11.88 3.79 22.62
C ARG A 128 11.04 4.41 23.73
N ILE A 129 11.27 4.01 24.97
CA ILE A 129 10.71 4.71 26.13
C ILE A 129 11.24 6.15 26.15
N GLY A 130 10.35 7.13 26.32
CA GLY A 130 10.65 8.56 26.18
C GLY A 130 10.58 9.07 24.73
N GLY A 131 10.45 8.19 23.74
CA GLY A 131 10.25 8.57 22.34
C GLY A 131 8.88 9.20 22.09
N ARG A 132 8.79 10.07 21.10
CA ARG A 132 7.62 10.90 20.81
C ARG A 132 6.95 10.51 19.50
N LEU A 133 5.64 10.39 19.51
CA LEU A 133 4.82 10.25 18.31
C LEU A 133 4.13 11.58 18.00
N LEU A 134 4.19 12.02 16.76
CA LEU A 134 3.40 13.10 16.19
C LEU A 134 2.54 12.55 15.06
N ILE A 135 1.26 12.90 15.06
CA ILE A 135 0.33 12.60 13.96
C ILE A 135 -0.45 13.84 13.60
N SER A 136 -0.58 14.12 12.31
CA SER A 136 -1.40 15.22 11.80
C SER A 136 -2.59 14.68 11.00
N VAL A 137 -3.68 15.43 11.04
CA VAL A 137 -4.90 15.17 10.25
C VAL A 137 -5.32 16.46 9.57
N ASP A 138 -5.66 16.41 8.29
CA ASP A 138 -6.14 17.54 7.48
C ASP A 138 -7.62 17.91 7.77
N ASN A 139 -8.01 17.86 9.04
CA ASN A 139 -9.33 18.25 9.53
C ASN A 139 -9.22 18.87 10.93
N VAL A 140 -9.58 20.12 11.05
CA VAL A 140 -9.54 20.86 12.34
C VAL A 140 -10.54 20.36 13.38
N SER A 141 -11.61 19.70 12.93
CA SER A 141 -12.65 19.14 13.80
C SER A 141 -12.43 17.66 14.12
N ASP A 142 -11.22 17.14 13.85
CA ASP A 142 -10.93 15.73 14.17
C ASP A 142 -11.00 15.50 15.68
N SER A 143 -11.68 14.45 16.08
CA SER A 143 -11.69 13.94 17.44
C SER A 143 -11.33 12.46 17.48
N TRP A 144 -11.52 11.77 16.34
CA TRP A 144 -11.30 10.34 16.24
C TRP A 144 -9.82 9.97 16.47
N THR A 145 -8.90 10.69 15.82
CA THR A 145 -7.45 10.48 15.99
C THR A 145 -7.01 10.81 17.41
N HIS A 146 -7.57 11.90 18.01
CA HIS A 146 -7.34 12.24 19.41
C HIS A 146 -7.66 11.07 20.35
N ASP A 147 -8.85 10.47 20.18
CA ASP A 147 -9.26 9.32 20.99
C ASP A 147 -8.32 8.13 20.81
N ARG A 148 -7.85 7.86 19.58
CA ARG A 148 -6.86 6.78 19.31
C ARG A 148 -5.51 7.07 19.97
N MET A 149 -5.06 8.32 19.96
CA MET A 149 -3.85 8.74 20.67
C MET A 149 -3.97 8.54 22.19
N ARG A 150 -5.15 8.85 22.76
CA ARG A 150 -5.40 8.63 24.21
C ARG A 150 -5.47 7.15 24.61
N GLU A 151 -5.71 6.24 23.68
CA GLU A 151 -5.61 4.79 23.93
C GLU A 151 -4.13 4.34 24.10
N LEU A 152 -3.18 5.11 23.56
CA LEU A 152 -1.76 4.74 23.49
C LEU A 152 -0.87 5.53 24.45
N PHE A 153 -1.25 6.77 24.75
CA PHE A 153 -0.43 7.69 25.52
C PHE A 153 -1.19 8.26 26.72
N PRO A 154 -0.54 8.37 27.90
CA PRO A 154 -1.19 8.90 29.11
C PRO A 154 -1.53 10.39 28.98
N LYS A 155 -0.75 11.12 28.17
CA LYS A 155 -0.97 12.54 27.87
C LYS A 155 -0.84 12.78 26.37
N VAL A 156 -1.82 13.47 25.81
CA VAL A 156 -1.84 13.88 24.40
C VAL A 156 -1.84 15.41 24.32
N THR A 157 -0.87 15.97 23.61
CA THR A 157 -0.86 17.39 23.25
C THR A 157 -1.64 17.60 21.97
N VAL A 158 -2.28 18.75 21.83
CA VAL A 158 -3.09 19.11 20.66
C VAL A 158 -2.64 20.48 20.18
N VAL A 159 -2.30 20.59 18.90
CA VAL A 159 -2.00 21.85 18.24
C VAL A 159 -2.93 21.99 17.04
N THR A 160 -3.86 22.92 17.11
CA THR A 160 -4.73 23.26 15.99
C THR A 160 -4.05 24.33 15.14
N ASP A 161 -4.06 24.15 13.83
CA ASP A 161 -3.51 25.13 12.90
C ASP A 161 -4.35 26.41 12.92
N GLU A 162 -3.77 27.50 13.40
CA GLU A 162 -4.41 28.82 13.44
C GLU A 162 -4.27 29.57 12.10
N ASN A 163 -3.54 29.00 11.14
CA ASN A 163 -3.21 29.58 9.85
C ASN A 163 -2.80 31.07 9.93
N PRO A 164 -1.56 31.38 10.32
CA PRO A 164 -1.09 32.73 10.55
C PRO A 164 -1.16 33.65 9.31
N THR A 165 -1.38 33.09 8.12
CA THR A 165 -1.53 33.83 6.85
C THR A 165 -2.98 34.21 6.54
N GLY A 166 -3.93 33.93 7.44
CA GLY A 166 -5.34 34.35 7.31
C GLY A 166 -6.21 33.46 6.39
N GLY A 167 -5.72 32.27 6.01
CA GLY A 167 -6.50 31.25 5.28
C GLY A 167 -7.35 30.38 6.22
N LYS A 168 -8.04 29.38 5.65
CA LYS A 168 -8.74 28.37 6.45
C LYS A 168 -7.74 27.50 7.19
N PRO A 169 -8.00 27.12 8.46
CA PRO A 169 -7.18 26.16 9.17
C PRO A 169 -7.02 24.85 8.40
N ARG A 170 -5.80 24.28 8.35
CA ARG A 170 -5.45 23.11 7.53
C ARG A 170 -5.70 21.79 8.25
N GLY A 171 -5.73 21.80 9.59
CA GLY A 171 -5.92 20.59 10.37
C GLY A 171 -5.40 20.68 11.80
N VAL A 172 -5.07 19.54 12.38
CA VAL A 172 -4.63 19.39 13.76
C VAL A 172 -3.43 18.43 13.86
N VAL A 173 -2.54 18.71 14.82
CA VAL A 173 -1.41 17.83 15.20
C VAL A 173 -1.63 17.32 16.62
N TYR A 174 -1.50 16.02 16.80
CA TYR A 174 -1.49 15.36 18.10
C TYR A 174 -0.10 14.83 18.41
N GLY A 175 0.34 14.99 19.66
CA GLY A 175 1.62 14.50 20.15
C GLY A 175 1.46 13.68 21.40
N GLY A 176 2.23 12.57 21.51
CA GLY A 176 2.29 11.73 22.70
C GLY A 176 3.69 11.20 22.95
N THR A 177 4.09 11.03 24.21
CA THR A 177 5.38 10.44 24.60
C THR A 177 5.16 9.05 25.17
N LYS A 178 5.91 8.06 24.69
CA LYS A 178 5.83 6.67 25.17
C LYS A 178 6.44 6.57 26.55
N ASP A 179 5.66 6.11 27.52
CA ASP A 179 6.08 5.88 28.91
C ASP A 179 6.23 4.38 29.25
N ALA A 180 5.48 3.52 28.54
CA ALA A 180 5.49 2.07 28.73
C ALA A 180 5.14 1.32 27.44
N PRO A 181 5.50 0.04 27.32
CA PRO A 181 5.01 -0.83 26.26
C PRO A 181 3.49 -1.03 26.32
N LEU A 182 2.84 -1.29 25.17
CA LEU A 182 1.42 -1.61 25.14
C LEU A 182 1.15 -2.94 25.84
N ARG A 183 0.19 -2.94 26.78
CA ARG A 183 -0.21 -4.13 27.54
C ARG A 183 -0.84 -5.22 26.65
N LYS A 184 -1.47 -4.84 25.55
CA LYS A 184 -2.13 -5.76 24.60
C LYS A 184 -1.72 -5.39 23.20
N GLN A 185 -1.18 -6.34 22.48
CA GLN A 185 -1.03 -6.23 21.04
C GLN A 185 -2.39 -6.52 20.37
N LYS A 186 -2.62 -5.91 19.23
CA LYS A 186 -3.83 -6.13 18.44
C LYS A 186 -3.42 -6.49 17.02
N GLU A 187 -3.90 -7.62 16.56
CA GLU A 187 -3.76 -8.03 15.18
C GLU A 187 -4.89 -7.43 14.34
N TYR A 188 -4.56 -6.96 13.17
CA TYR A 188 -5.49 -6.36 12.21
C TYR A 188 -5.65 -7.20 10.95
N ASP A 189 -4.83 -8.22 10.79
CA ASP A 189 -4.93 -9.19 9.72
C ASP A 189 -6.30 -9.88 9.74
N CYS A 190 -6.80 -10.21 8.58
CA CYS A 190 -8.05 -10.94 8.43
C CYS A 190 -7.89 -12.07 7.44
N GLU A 191 -8.19 -13.29 7.88
CA GLU A 191 -8.46 -14.40 6.99
C GLU A 191 -9.95 -14.42 6.67
N PHE A 192 -10.28 -14.57 5.40
CA PHE A 192 -11.66 -14.75 4.95
C PHE A 192 -11.73 -15.80 3.86
N ALA A 193 -12.90 -16.44 3.72
CA ALA A 193 -13.11 -17.49 2.73
C ALA A 193 -14.07 -17.01 1.63
N PHE A 194 -13.86 -17.55 0.44
CA PHE A 194 -14.76 -17.35 -0.69
C PHE A 194 -14.89 -18.60 -1.53
N ARG A 195 -15.94 -18.67 -2.36
CA ARG A 195 -16.15 -19.79 -3.28
C ARG A 195 -15.95 -19.35 -4.72
N ASP A 196 -15.23 -20.18 -5.49
CA ASP A 196 -15.16 -20.09 -6.93
C ASP A 196 -15.43 -21.48 -7.54
N ARG A 197 -16.43 -21.56 -8.46
CA ARG A 197 -16.82 -22.81 -9.13
C ARG A 197 -16.96 -24.02 -8.18
N GLY A 198 -17.49 -23.78 -6.96
CA GLY A 198 -17.65 -24.83 -5.94
C GLY A 198 -16.45 -25.03 -5.02
N THR A 199 -15.26 -24.62 -5.39
CA THR A 199 -14.06 -24.68 -4.55
C THR A 199 -14.07 -23.59 -3.50
N LEU A 200 -13.81 -23.95 -2.24
CA LEU A 200 -13.62 -23.01 -1.13
C LEU A 200 -12.17 -22.59 -1.07
N LEU A 201 -11.92 -21.29 -1.20
CA LEU A 201 -10.60 -20.69 -1.13
C LEU A 201 -10.51 -19.74 0.07
N LYS A 202 -9.33 -19.62 0.65
CA LYS A 202 -9.01 -18.71 1.75
C LYS A 202 -8.11 -17.60 1.25
N ALA A 203 -8.37 -16.38 1.67
CA ALA A 203 -7.53 -15.22 1.39
C ALA A 203 -7.15 -14.50 2.68
N VAL A 204 -6.04 -13.82 2.65
CA VAL A 204 -5.57 -12.94 3.73
C VAL A 204 -5.70 -11.50 3.27
N SER A 205 -6.07 -10.62 4.19
CA SER A 205 -6.02 -9.18 3.94
C SER A 205 -5.55 -8.41 5.18
N ARG A 206 -4.88 -7.30 4.94
CA ARG A 206 -4.38 -6.36 5.95
C ARG A 206 -4.97 -4.97 5.71
N PRO A 207 -5.03 -4.10 6.73
CA PRO A 207 -5.32 -2.69 6.51
C PRO A 207 -4.35 -2.06 5.49
N GLY A 208 -4.89 -1.19 4.62
CA GLY A 208 -4.15 -0.62 3.50
C GLY A 208 -4.16 -1.49 2.23
N VAL A 209 -4.63 -2.73 2.29
CA VAL A 209 -4.87 -3.57 1.11
C VAL A 209 -6.30 -3.34 0.62
N PHE A 210 -6.45 -3.12 -0.68
CA PHE A 210 -7.76 -2.85 -1.28
C PHE A 210 -8.78 -3.93 -0.92
N SER A 211 -10.00 -3.50 -0.54
CA SER A 211 -11.10 -4.38 -0.13
C SER A 211 -10.78 -5.29 1.06
N HIS A 212 -10.18 -4.72 2.11
CA HIS A 212 -9.90 -5.44 3.34
C HIS A 212 -11.14 -6.19 3.87
N ARG A 213 -10.96 -7.44 4.30
CA ARG A 213 -11.96 -8.37 4.89
C ARG A 213 -13.00 -8.95 3.93
N ARG A 214 -12.99 -8.65 2.64
CA ARG A 214 -14.01 -9.12 1.69
C ARG A 214 -13.49 -9.11 0.25
N ILE A 215 -14.20 -9.77 -0.65
CA ILE A 215 -13.97 -9.62 -2.09
C ILE A 215 -14.63 -8.33 -2.57
N ASP A 216 -13.88 -7.55 -3.35
CA ASP A 216 -14.45 -6.44 -4.11
C ASP A 216 -15.44 -6.93 -5.17
N PRO A 217 -16.59 -6.25 -5.36
CA PRO A 217 -17.54 -6.63 -6.41
C PRO A 217 -16.96 -6.62 -7.84
N GLY A 218 -16.04 -5.69 -8.16
CA GLY A 218 -15.32 -5.67 -9.45
C GLY A 218 -14.39 -6.88 -9.58
N GLY A 219 -13.63 -7.21 -8.54
CA GLY A 219 -12.82 -8.42 -8.48
C GLY A 219 -13.65 -9.68 -8.64
N ARG A 220 -14.85 -9.73 -8.06
CA ARG A 220 -15.79 -10.85 -8.26
C ARG A 220 -16.26 -10.96 -9.72
N SER A 221 -16.57 -9.84 -10.36
CA SER A 221 -16.94 -9.82 -11.78
C SER A 221 -15.80 -10.30 -12.68
N LEU A 222 -14.56 -9.90 -12.35
CA LEU A 222 -13.38 -10.34 -13.08
C LEU A 222 -13.15 -11.85 -12.91
N ILE A 223 -13.30 -12.38 -11.69
CA ILE A 223 -13.23 -13.82 -11.43
C ILE A 223 -14.28 -14.58 -12.26
N GLU A 224 -15.50 -14.09 -12.38
CA GLU A 224 -16.55 -14.74 -13.18
C GLU A 224 -16.25 -14.74 -14.67
N ALA A 225 -15.73 -13.62 -15.20
CA ALA A 225 -15.45 -13.46 -16.62
C ALA A 225 -14.18 -14.18 -17.10
N MET A 226 -13.19 -14.37 -16.23
CA MET A 226 -11.94 -15.02 -16.63
C MET A 226 -12.14 -16.52 -16.86
N ALA A 227 -11.45 -17.07 -17.86
CA ALA A 227 -11.47 -18.49 -18.20
C ALA A 227 -10.06 -18.94 -18.60
N PRO A 228 -9.11 -19.03 -17.67
CA PRO A 228 -7.81 -19.60 -17.98
C PRO A 228 -7.93 -21.08 -18.32
N ALA A 229 -7.13 -21.56 -19.27
CA ALA A 229 -7.00 -22.95 -19.65
C ALA A 229 -5.87 -23.63 -18.86
N ASP A 230 -5.83 -24.97 -18.87
CA ASP A 230 -4.74 -25.72 -18.27
C ASP A 230 -3.39 -25.30 -18.88
N GLY A 231 -2.40 -25.11 -18.02
CA GLY A 231 -1.07 -24.67 -18.39
C GLY A 231 -0.92 -23.16 -18.66
N ASP A 232 -1.99 -22.36 -18.61
CA ASP A 232 -1.92 -20.93 -18.83
C ASP A 232 -1.07 -20.21 -17.78
N ARG A 233 -0.37 -19.18 -18.23
CA ARG A 233 0.31 -18.19 -17.37
C ARG A 233 -0.55 -16.94 -17.25
N VAL A 234 -0.94 -16.60 -16.03
CA VAL A 234 -1.84 -15.49 -15.74
C VAL A 234 -1.07 -14.37 -15.03
N LEU A 235 -1.23 -13.14 -15.51
CA LEU A 235 -0.76 -11.92 -14.83
C LEU A 235 -1.95 -11.24 -14.14
N ASP A 236 -1.85 -11.02 -12.82
CA ASP A 236 -2.84 -10.29 -12.03
C ASP A 236 -2.31 -8.89 -11.69
N LEU A 237 -2.86 -7.87 -12.34
CA LEU A 237 -2.46 -6.47 -12.24
C LEU A 237 -3.20 -5.79 -11.08
N GLY A 238 -2.46 -5.39 -10.04
CA GLY A 238 -3.02 -4.89 -8.79
C GLY A 238 -3.65 -6.03 -7.99
N CYS A 239 -2.84 -7.04 -7.63
CA CYS A 239 -3.34 -8.31 -7.07
C CYS A 239 -4.05 -8.16 -5.70
N GLY A 240 -3.79 -7.08 -4.93
CA GLY A 240 -4.45 -6.80 -3.66
C GLY A 240 -4.35 -7.95 -2.67
N SER A 241 -5.50 -8.48 -2.21
CA SER A 241 -5.56 -9.65 -1.32
C SER A 241 -5.40 -10.99 -2.04
N GLY A 242 -5.06 -11.00 -3.33
CA GLY A 242 -4.80 -12.19 -4.12
C GLY A 242 -6.04 -12.99 -4.55
N VAL A 243 -7.26 -12.52 -4.31
CA VAL A 243 -8.47 -13.29 -4.58
C VAL A 243 -8.63 -13.70 -6.05
N VAL A 244 -8.21 -12.84 -6.99
CA VAL A 244 -8.23 -13.14 -8.43
C VAL A 244 -7.13 -14.15 -8.79
N SER A 245 -5.91 -13.93 -8.27
CA SER A 245 -4.78 -14.86 -8.43
C SER A 245 -5.10 -16.25 -7.92
N LEU A 246 -5.66 -16.36 -6.70
CA LEU A 246 -6.03 -17.65 -6.09
C LEU A 246 -7.13 -18.35 -6.88
N ALA A 247 -8.17 -17.62 -7.32
CA ALA A 247 -9.22 -18.19 -8.13
C ALA A 247 -8.70 -18.68 -9.49
N ALA A 248 -7.79 -17.93 -10.14
CA ALA A 248 -7.19 -18.34 -11.40
C ALA A 248 -6.38 -19.63 -11.23
N ALA A 249 -5.47 -19.67 -10.26
CA ALA A 249 -4.59 -20.82 -10.01
C ALA A 249 -5.36 -22.09 -9.63
N ALA A 250 -6.50 -21.97 -8.94
CA ALA A 250 -7.31 -23.10 -8.52
C ALA A 250 -8.20 -23.72 -9.61
N ARG A 251 -8.29 -23.11 -10.81
CA ARG A 251 -9.24 -23.52 -11.85
C ARG A 251 -8.80 -24.66 -12.75
N GLY A 252 -7.50 -24.94 -12.84
CA GLY A 252 -7.00 -25.97 -13.75
C GLY A 252 -5.62 -26.48 -13.37
N GLU A 253 -5.16 -27.48 -14.10
CA GLU A 253 -3.84 -28.07 -13.91
C GLU A 253 -2.75 -27.20 -14.56
N GLY A 254 -1.61 -27.05 -13.89
CA GLY A 254 -0.47 -26.33 -14.44
C GLY A 254 -0.67 -24.81 -14.64
N ILE A 255 -1.81 -24.22 -14.25
CA ILE A 255 -2.02 -22.77 -14.28
C ILE A 255 -1.07 -22.13 -13.28
N THR A 256 -0.26 -21.18 -13.76
CA THR A 256 0.62 -20.37 -12.92
C THR A 256 0.18 -18.92 -12.94
N VAL A 257 0.30 -18.23 -11.81
CA VAL A 257 -0.11 -16.83 -11.66
C VAL A 257 1.05 -16.00 -11.12
N HIS A 258 1.26 -14.83 -11.72
CA HIS A 258 2.14 -13.83 -11.16
C HIS A 258 1.31 -12.57 -10.84
N GLY A 259 1.21 -12.22 -9.55
CA GLY A 259 0.58 -10.98 -9.11
C GLY A 259 1.59 -9.83 -9.09
N VAL A 260 1.15 -8.63 -9.46
CA VAL A 260 1.93 -7.40 -9.26
C VAL A 260 1.10 -6.38 -8.50
N ASP A 261 1.71 -5.66 -7.57
CA ASP A 261 1.05 -4.57 -6.83
C ASP A 261 2.07 -3.52 -6.42
N SER A 262 1.63 -2.28 -6.20
CA SER A 262 2.48 -1.22 -5.63
C SER A 262 2.53 -1.24 -4.11
N ASN A 263 1.66 -2.00 -3.46
CA ASN A 263 1.56 -2.13 -2.02
C ASN A 263 2.26 -3.42 -1.54
N PRO A 264 3.30 -3.34 -0.68
CA PRO A 264 4.02 -4.51 -0.19
C PRO A 264 3.12 -5.45 0.65
N ARG A 265 2.09 -4.92 1.33
CA ARG A 265 1.11 -5.73 2.05
C ARG A 265 0.22 -6.55 1.10
N ALA A 266 -0.08 -6.02 -0.08
CA ALA A 266 -0.84 -6.76 -1.10
C ALA A 266 -0.04 -7.96 -1.62
N VAL A 267 1.25 -7.77 -1.90
CA VAL A 267 2.16 -8.85 -2.27
C VAL A 267 2.22 -9.92 -1.17
N GLU A 268 2.43 -9.52 0.08
CA GLU A 268 2.43 -10.43 1.24
C GLU A 268 1.09 -11.19 1.37
N CYS A 269 -0.05 -10.50 1.29
CA CYS A 269 -1.38 -11.12 1.40
C CYS A 269 -1.61 -12.15 0.29
N THR A 270 -1.22 -11.84 -0.95
CA THR A 270 -1.31 -12.77 -2.08
C THR A 270 -0.50 -14.05 -1.83
N LEU A 271 0.74 -13.93 -1.38
CA LEU A 271 1.62 -15.08 -1.09
C LEU A 271 1.13 -15.89 0.12
N ARG A 272 0.67 -15.23 1.18
CA ARG A 272 0.05 -15.91 2.34
C ARG A 272 -1.24 -16.63 1.95
N GLY A 273 -2.07 -16.01 1.10
CA GLY A 273 -3.26 -16.64 0.55
C GLY A 273 -2.93 -17.87 -0.29
N ALA A 274 -1.86 -17.82 -1.08
CA ALA A 274 -1.38 -18.97 -1.84
C ALA A 274 -0.99 -20.14 -0.91
N ALA A 275 -0.25 -19.87 0.15
CA ALA A 275 0.14 -20.88 1.14
C ALA A 275 -1.07 -21.51 1.86
N LEU A 276 -2.11 -20.75 2.17
CA LEU A 276 -3.33 -21.27 2.81
C LEU A 276 -4.16 -22.21 1.92
N ASN A 277 -3.89 -22.24 0.61
CA ASN A 277 -4.62 -23.05 -0.38
C ASN A 277 -3.72 -24.08 -1.09
N ASP A 278 -2.50 -24.32 -0.59
CA ASP A 278 -1.52 -25.22 -1.22
C ASP A 278 -1.17 -24.83 -2.67
N LEU A 279 -1.11 -23.50 -2.93
CA LEU A 279 -0.84 -22.91 -4.26
C LEU A 279 0.53 -22.20 -4.33
N SER A 280 1.41 -22.38 -3.34
CA SER A 280 2.69 -21.65 -3.25
C SER A 280 3.64 -21.89 -4.40
N ASP A 281 3.57 -23.04 -5.05
CA ASP A 281 4.34 -23.41 -6.25
C ASP A 281 3.76 -22.83 -7.55
N ARG A 282 2.52 -22.33 -7.52
CA ARG A 282 1.78 -21.82 -8.68
C ARG A 282 1.47 -20.35 -8.65
N VAL A 283 1.51 -19.71 -7.47
CA VAL A 283 1.23 -18.27 -7.30
C VAL A 283 2.47 -17.59 -6.76
N THR A 284 2.97 -16.62 -7.53
CA THR A 284 4.05 -15.72 -7.15
C THR A 284 3.56 -14.28 -7.20
N ALA A 285 4.26 -13.36 -6.54
CA ALA A 285 3.93 -11.95 -6.59
C ALA A 285 5.17 -11.07 -6.45
N SER A 286 5.13 -9.86 -7.03
CA SER A 286 6.20 -8.89 -6.91
C SER A 286 5.69 -7.46 -6.69
N LEU A 287 6.49 -6.68 -5.95
CA LEU A 287 6.28 -5.26 -5.72
C LEU A 287 6.77 -4.47 -6.92
N THR A 288 5.94 -3.56 -7.46
CA THR A 288 6.30 -2.74 -8.61
C THR A 288 5.59 -1.39 -8.58
N ALA A 289 6.25 -0.34 -9.06
CA ALA A 289 5.69 1.00 -9.15
C ALA A 289 4.96 1.28 -10.46
N ASP A 290 5.17 0.45 -11.48
CA ASP A 290 4.71 0.64 -12.86
C ASP A 290 3.80 -0.47 -13.38
N ALA A 291 3.38 -1.38 -12.50
CA ALA A 291 2.59 -2.57 -12.79
C ALA A 291 3.26 -3.60 -13.72
N LEU A 292 4.53 -3.40 -14.09
CA LEU A 292 5.25 -4.36 -14.95
C LEU A 292 5.70 -5.57 -14.14
N PRO A 293 5.52 -6.79 -14.67
CA PRO A 293 6.16 -7.98 -14.09
C PRO A 293 7.68 -7.96 -14.33
N PRO A 294 8.45 -8.80 -13.62
CA PRO A 294 9.88 -9.00 -13.88
C PRO A 294 10.18 -9.18 -15.36
N ALA A 295 11.34 -8.66 -15.80
CA ALA A 295 11.67 -8.57 -17.23
C ALA A 295 11.65 -9.93 -17.94
N GLU A 296 12.07 -10.99 -17.25
CA GLU A 296 12.11 -12.38 -17.74
C GLU A 296 10.71 -12.99 -17.94
N LEU A 297 9.67 -12.40 -17.35
CA LEU A 297 8.29 -12.86 -17.49
C LEU A 297 7.53 -12.12 -18.60
N ARG A 298 8.07 -11.01 -19.14
CA ARG A 298 7.39 -10.23 -20.18
C ARG A 298 7.27 -11.00 -21.48
N GLY A 299 6.15 -10.83 -22.17
CA GLY A 299 5.84 -11.55 -23.41
C GLY A 299 5.52 -13.03 -23.23
N THR A 300 5.27 -13.51 -22.01
CA THR A 300 5.07 -14.94 -21.72
C THR A 300 3.67 -15.29 -21.21
N PHE A 301 2.84 -14.31 -20.90
CA PHE A 301 1.53 -14.56 -20.32
C PHE A 301 0.47 -14.83 -21.37
N ASP A 302 -0.44 -15.75 -21.06
CA ASP A 302 -1.62 -16.11 -21.85
C ASP A 302 -2.79 -15.19 -21.55
N LEU A 303 -2.92 -14.82 -20.29
CA LEU A 303 -3.99 -14.00 -19.77
C LEU A 303 -3.44 -12.91 -18.84
N ALA A 304 -3.86 -11.67 -19.02
CA ALA A 304 -3.67 -10.58 -18.08
C ALA A 304 -5.02 -10.09 -17.54
N VAL A 305 -5.16 -9.94 -16.24
CA VAL A 305 -6.40 -9.51 -15.61
C VAL A 305 -6.12 -8.30 -14.72
N GLY A 306 -7.08 -7.37 -14.58
CA GLY A 306 -6.90 -6.20 -13.75
C GLY A 306 -8.20 -5.54 -13.30
N ASN A 307 -8.19 -5.07 -12.04
CA ASN A 307 -9.28 -4.28 -11.44
C ASN A 307 -8.71 -2.92 -10.99
N PRO A 308 -8.42 -2.00 -11.93
CA PRO A 308 -7.79 -0.74 -11.62
C PRO A 308 -8.71 0.18 -10.79
N PRO A 309 -8.16 1.04 -9.90
CA PRO A 309 -8.95 1.97 -9.09
C PRO A 309 -9.62 3.03 -9.96
N TYR A 310 -10.91 3.32 -9.66
CA TYR A 310 -11.74 4.24 -10.47
C TYR A 310 -11.43 5.73 -10.26
N PHE A 311 -10.75 6.09 -9.16
CA PHE A 311 -10.48 7.48 -8.77
C PHE A 311 -9.18 8.08 -9.35
N SER A 312 -8.42 7.31 -10.11
CA SER A 312 -7.09 7.73 -10.61
C SER A 312 -7.13 8.50 -11.94
N HIS A 313 -8.27 9.03 -12.36
CA HIS A 313 -8.43 9.70 -13.67
C HIS A 313 -7.79 8.88 -14.82
N GLN A 314 -8.02 7.55 -14.82
CA GLN A 314 -7.54 6.61 -15.84
C GLN A 314 -6.01 6.40 -15.89
N ARG A 315 -5.22 7.13 -15.10
CA ARG A 315 -3.75 7.01 -15.11
C ARG A 315 -3.28 5.61 -14.76
N ILE A 316 -3.81 5.02 -13.68
CA ILE A 316 -3.43 3.65 -13.26
C ILE A 316 -3.99 2.63 -14.25
N ALA A 317 -5.20 2.84 -14.78
CA ALA A 317 -5.75 1.99 -15.82
C ALA A 317 -4.86 1.97 -17.08
N GLY A 318 -4.33 3.13 -17.47
CA GLY A 318 -3.36 3.24 -18.58
C GLY A 318 -2.05 2.48 -18.30
N LEU A 319 -1.53 2.53 -17.07
CA LEU A 319 -0.36 1.71 -16.65
C LEU A 319 -0.68 0.21 -16.77
N PHE A 320 -1.86 -0.22 -16.31
CA PHE A 320 -2.26 -1.63 -16.42
C PHE A 320 -2.37 -2.09 -17.87
N LEU A 321 -2.93 -1.27 -18.76
CA LEU A 321 -2.99 -1.60 -20.18
C LEU A 321 -1.60 -1.68 -20.83
N ALA A 322 -0.70 -0.77 -20.47
CA ALA A 322 0.68 -0.80 -20.97
C ALA A 322 1.44 -2.03 -20.44
N ALA A 323 1.26 -2.37 -19.17
CA ALA A 323 1.86 -3.55 -18.56
C ALA A 323 1.31 -4.86 -19.16
N ALA A 324 -0.02 -4.95 -19.37
CA ALA A 324 -0.64 -6.08 -20.04
C ALA A 324 -0.10 -6.25 -21.47
N ASP A 325 0.03 -5.16 -22.21
CA ASP A 325 0.59 -5.19 -23.56
C ASP A 325 2.03 -5.70 -23.58
N ALA A 326 2.88 -5.23 -22.66
CA ALA A 326 4.26 -5.68 -22.54
C ALA A 326 4.39 -7.15 -22.06
N ALA A 327 3.45 -7.62 -21.25
CA ALA A 327 3.52 -8.93 -20.60
C ALA A 327 2.92 -10.07 -21.40
N LEU A 328 1.88 -9.80 -22.19
CA LEU A 328 1.19 -10.81 -22.96
C LEU A 328 2.02 -11.30 -24.15
N LYS A 329 1.96 -12.59 -24.42
CA LYS A 329 2.41 -13.20 -25.69
C LYS A 329 1.48 -12.79 -26.85
N PRO A 330 1.92 -12.87 -28.11
CA PRO A 330 1.02 -12.69 -29.26
C PRO A 330 -0.21 -13.62 -29.15
N GLY A 331 -1.41 -13.07 -29.35
CA GLY A 331 -2.67 -13.79 -29.17
C GLY A 331 -3.18 -13.91 -27.73
N GLY A 332 -2.38 -13.55 -26.74
CA GLY A 332 -2.79 -13.51 -25.33
C GLY A 332 -3.93 -12.52 -25.07
N VAL A 333 -4.68 -12.73 -24.01
CA VAL A 333 -5.92 -12.00 -23.72
C VAL A 333 -5.74 -11.08 -22.52
N VAL A 334 -6.28 -9.86 -22.60
CA VAL A 334 -6.40 -8.95 -21.45
C VAL A 334 -7.87 -8.79 -21.05
N LEU A 335 -8.14 -8.79 -19.74
CA LEU A 335 -9.45 -8.50 -19.14
C LEU A 335 -9.29 -7.37 -18.13
N MET A 336 -10.08 -6.29 -18.32
CA MET A 336 -10.13 -5.16 -17.38
C MET A 336 -11.55 -4.94 -16.90
N VAL A 337 -11.75 -4.88 -15.58
CA VAL A 337 -13.06 -4.60 -15.00
C VAL A 337 -13.23 -3.11 -14.72
N THR A 338 -14.42 -2.58 -15.04
CA THR A 338 -14.73 -1.16 -14.87
C THR A 338 -16.23 -0.92 -14.72
N LYS A 339 -16.60 0.26 -14.20
CA LYS A 339 -17.98 0.78 -14.25
C LYS A 339 -18.24 1.63 -15.49
N GLN A 340 -17.20 2.08 -16.19
CA GLN A 340 -17.27 2.99 -17.34
C GLN A 340 -16.44 2.41 -18.49
N PRO A 341 -17.04 1.58 -19.36
CA PRO A 341 -16.31 0.85 -20.38
C PRO A 341 -15.81 1.70 -21.55
N SER A 342 -16.40 2.87 -21.81
CA SER A 342 -16.11 3.67 -23.01
C SER A 342 -14.63 3.99 -23.18
N TRP A 343 -13.98 4.45 -22.13
CA TRP A 343 -12.55 4.75 -22.16
C TRP A 343 -11.69 3.51 -22.42
N PHE A 344 -12.04 2.36 -21.82
CA PHE A 344 -11.31 1.11 -22.05
C PHE A 344 -11.50 0.59 -23.47
N LEU A 345 -12.72 0.68 -24.03
CA LEU A 345 -12.99 0.30 -25.42
C LEU A 345 -12.14 1.09 -26.40
N GLU A 346 -12.01 2.40 -26.20
CA GLU A 346 -11.18 3.28 -27.02
C GLU A 346 -9.69 2.97 -26.83
N SER A 347 -9.19 3.05 -25.59
CA SER A 347 -7.74 2.89 -25.27
C SER A 347 -7.22 1.49 -25.58
N MET A 348 -8.04 0.44 -25.39
CA MET A 348 -7.68 -0.92 -25.77
C MET A 348 -7.70 -1.13 -27.28
N GLY A 349 -8.63 -0.48 -28.02
CA GLY A 349 -8.69 -0.54 -29.49
C GLY A 349 -7.42 -0.08 -30.18
N GLU A 350 -6.65 0.80 -29.56
CA GLU A 350 -5.34 1.25 -30.07
C GLU A 350 -4.26 0.17 -29.99
N ARG A 351 -4.32 -0.73 -29.00
CA ARG A 351 -3.24 -1.68 -28.64
C ARG A 351 -3.60 -3.12 -28.92
N PHE A 352 -4.87 -3.49 -28.77
CA PHE A 352 -5.38 -4.86 -28.84
C PHE A 352 -6.35 -5.04 -30.01
N ALA A 353 -6.49 -6.26 -30.50
CA ALA A 353 -7.51 -6.68 -31.42
C ALA A 353 -8.75 -7.23 -30.69
N ASP A 354 -9.85 -7.43 -31.39
CA ASP A 354 -11.07 -8.08 -30.91
C ASP A 354 -11.62 -7.46 -29.61
N VAL A 355 -11.55 -6.13 -29.48
CA VAL A 355 -11.97 -5.44 -28.26
C VAL A 355 -13.48 -5.49 -28.13
N SER A 356 -13.95 -5.98 -26.99
CA SER A 356 -15.38 -6.09 -26.65
C SER A 356 -15.61 -5.85 -25.16
N SER A 357 -16.85 -5.59 -24.77
CA SER A 357 -17.25 -5.39 -23.39
C SER A 357 -18.49 -6.23 -23.07
N GLU A 358 -18.47 -6.90 -21.94
CA GLU A 358 -19.58 -7.68 -21.39
C GLU A 358 -19.97 -7.14 -20.01
N GLU A 359 -21.26 -7.03 -19.70
CA GLU A 359 -21.73 -6.69 -18.37
C GLU A 359 -21.79 -7.94 -17.48
N VAL A 360 -21.04 -7.91 -16.38
CA VAL A 360 -21.00 -8.98 -15.37
C VAL A 360 -21.28 -8.34 -14.01
N ARG A 361 -22.37 -8.68 -13.34
CA ARG A 361 -22.75 -8.19 -12.01
C ARG A 361 -22.74 -6.66 -11.84
N ARG A 362 -23.25 -5.88 -12.78
CA ARG A 362 -23.24 -4.40 -12.78
C ARG A 362 -21.85 -3.78 -12.98
N TYR A 363 -20.88 -4.54 -13.42
CA TYR A 363 -19.58 -4.09 -13.91
C TYR A 363 -19.44 -4.50 -15.38
N HIS A 364 -18.61 -3.80 -16.09
CA HIS A 364 -18.19 -4.20 -17.42
C HIS A 364 -16.84 -4.85 -17.37
N VAL A 365 -16.68 -6.00 -17.99
CA VAL A 365 -15.37 -6.61 -18.24
C VAL A 365 -15.04 -6.36 -19.69
N VAL A 366 -14.02 -5.56 -19.93
CA VAL A 366 -13.53 -5.23 -21.26
C VAL A 366 -12.41 -6.19 -21.61
N ARG A 367 -12.56 -6.88 -22.75
CA ARG A 367 -11.63 -7.87 -23.27
C ARG A 367 -10.91 -7.34 -24.50
N GLY A 368 -9.65 -7.70 -24.66
CA GLY A 368 -8.87 -7.50 -25.89
C GLY A 368 -7.87 -8.62 -26.10
N ARG A 369 -7.41 -8.80 -27.34
CA ARG A 369 -6.40 -9.79 -27.72
C ARG A 369 -5.12 -9.08 -28.15
N LYS A 370 -3.96 -9.50 -27.63
CA LYS A 370 -2.64 -9.02 -28.06
C LYS A 370 -2.45 -9.28 -29.56
N ARG A 371 -2.07 -8.24 -30.31
CA ARG A 371 -1.74 -8.33 -31.74
C ARG A 371 -0.44 -9.10 -31.99
#